data_047ddc186c7e3b2c2101fd5a083a50e5
#
_entry.id   047ddc186c7e3b2c2101fd5a083a50e5
#
_cell.length_a   1.000
_cell.length_b   1.000
_cell.length_c   1.000
_cell.angle_alpha   90.00
_cell.angle_beta   90.00
_cell.angle_gamma   90.00
#
_symmetry.space_group_name_H-M   'P 1'
#
loop_
_entity.id
_entity.type
_entity.pdbx_description
1 polymer ?
#
loop_
_entity_poly.entity_id
_entity_poly.type
_entity_poly.pdbx_seq_one_letter_code
_entity_poly.pdbx_strand_id
1 'polypeptide(L)'
;MRNLIYLSLFVILLPTMSFGGDKHQLEEHQEKQQQSSGVEALSHELRDLLSQEMRALEGGMMSIIPAYISGNWDEIATIAGKIQNSYILKQQLTEEQIKELKSVLPIEFIAKDQNFHYLAGMLEHAAKNKKSELINFYFAEMSESCVSCHSAFATHKFPALAPKEKNEHGH
;
A
#
# COMPACT_ATOMS: atom_id res chain seq x y z
N MET A 1 69.53 -22.46 26.98
CA MET A 1 68.76 -23.69 27.32
C MET A 1 67.68 -23.80 26.28
N ARG A 2 67.82 -24.77 25.42
CA ARG A 2 67.03 -25.04 24.22
C ARG A 2 65.80 -25.85 24.60
N ASN A 3 64.61 -25.40 24.33
CA ASN A 3 63.42 -26.26 24.34
C ASN A 3 62.81 -26.32 22.93
N LEU A 4 62.95 -27.53 22.36
CA LEU A 4 62.29 -27.99 21.17
C LEU A 4 60.76 -28.11 21.48
N ILE A 5 59.93 -27.50 20.67
CA ILE A 5 58.50 -27.77 20.68
C ILE A 5 58.15 -28.54 19.40
N TYR A 6 57.67 -29.76 19.61
CA TYR A 6 57.19 -30.67 18.57
C TYR A 6 55.92 -30.13 17.90
N LEU A 7 55.98 -29.98 16.59
CA LEU A 7 54.84 -29.61 15.75
C LEU A 7 54.07 -30.89 15.38
N SER A 8 53.00 -31.18 16.10
CA SER A 8 52.07 -32.27 15.74
C SER A 8 51.09 -31.81 14.65
N LEU A 9 51.34 -32.38 13.46
CA LEU A 9 50.43 -32.17 12.30
C LEU A 9 49.19 -33.03 12.51
N PHE A 10 48.07 -32.40 12.90
CA PHE A 10 46.77 -33.08 13.00
C PHE A 10 46.01 -32.87 11.68
N VAL A 11 46.06 -33.89 10.82
CA VAL A 11 45.26 -33.93 9.59
C VAL A 11 43.84 -34.29 9.98
N ILE A 12 42.96 -33.27 9.98
CA ILE A 12 41.53 -33.49 10.16
C ILE A 12 40.93 -33.80 8.78
N LEU A 13 40.60 -35.08 8.55
CA LEU A 13 39.75 -35.50 7.47
C LEU A 13 38.32 -35.00 7.76
N LEU A 14 37.88 -33.96 7.03
CA LEU A 14 36.48 -33.56 7.04
C LEU A 14 35.69 -34.45 6.06
N PRO A 15 34.57 -35.06 6.48
CA PRO A 15 33.68 -35.74 5.54
C PRO A 15 32.95 -34.65 4.71
N THR A 16 33.06 -34.74 3.38
CA THR A 16 32.27 -33.97 2.45
C THR A 16 30.81 -34.42 2.55
N MET A 17 30.01 -33.73 3.37
CA MET A 17 28.55 -33.88 3.29
C MET A 17 28.08 -33.18 2.02
N SER A 18 27.67 -34.00 1.03
CA SER A 18 26.93 -33.57 -0.14
C SER A 18 25.58 -33.09 0.33
N PHE A 19 25.43 -31.77 0.45
CA PHE A 19 24.12 -31.13 0.65
C PHE A 19 23.40 -31.05 -0.70
N GLY A 20 22.76 -32.15 -1.08
CA GLY A 20 21.70 -32.18 -2.08
C GLY A 20 20.45 -31.61 -1.44
N GLY A 21 20.40 -30.29 -1.22
CA GLY A 21 19.21 -29.61 -0.71
C GLY A 21 18.30 -29.26 -1.87
N ASP A 22 17.10 -29.81 -1.85
CA ASP A 22 16.00 -29.61 -2.77
C ASP A 22 15.69 -28.12 -2.99
N LYS A 23 16.17 -27.55 -4.09
CA LYS A 23 15.78 -26.22 -4.55
C LYS A 23 14.28 -26.14 -4.86
N HIS A 24 13.63 -27.28 -5.14
CA HIS A 24 12.21 -27.37 -5.43
C HIS A 24 11.28 -27.05 -4.23
N GLN A 25 11.72 -27.32 -3.00
CA GLN A 25 10.88 -27.01 -1.81
C GLN A 25 10.93 -25.52 -1.41
N LEU A 26 11.99 -24.80 -1.74
CA LEU A 26 12.09 -23.37 -1.44
C LEU A 26 11.27 -22.51 -2.43
N GLU A 27 11.18 -22.94 -3.69
CA GLU A 27 10.36 -22.28 -4.70
C GLU A 27 8.86 -22.51 -4.45
N GLU A 28 8.45 -23.73 -4.02
CA GLU A 28 7.06 -24.03 -3.68
C GLU A 28 6.56 -23.28 -2.44
N HIS A 29 7.44 -22.98 -1.47
CA HIS A 29 7.09 -22.15 -0.32
C HIS A 29 7.00 -20.65 -0.65
N GLN A 30 7.76 -20.15 -1.64
CA GLN A 30 7.66 -18.77 -2.09
C GLN A 30 6.43 -18.55 -2.99
N GLU A 31 6.07 -19.50 -3.85
CA GLU A 31 4.82 -19.41 -4.62
C GLU A 31 3.55 -19.51 -3.76
N LYS A 32 3.57 -20.31 -2.68
CA LYS A 32 2.43 -20.39 -1.75
C LYS A 32 2.27 -19.14 -0.87
N GLN A 33 3.31 -18.36 -0.66
CA GLN A 33 3.24 -17.10 0.08
C GLN A 33 2.78 -15.92 -0.78
N GLN A 34 2.77 -16.06 -2.10
CA GLN A 34 2.30 -15.05 -3.05
C GLN A 34 0.81 -15.22 -3.40
N GLN A 35 0.15 -16.22 -2.82
CA GLN A 35 -1.26 -16.50 -3.06
C GLN A 35 -2.12 -15.78 -2.01
N SER A 36 -2.67 -14.64 -2.43
CA SER A 36 -3.81 -13.92 -1.86
C SER A 36 -3.60 -13.14 -0.56
N SER A 37 -2.78 -12.13 -0.61
CA SER A 37 -2.96 -10.97 0.27
C SER A 37 -3.45 -9.81 -0.60
N GLY A 38 -4.73 -9.58 -0.65
CA GLY A 38 -5.33 -8.53 -1.48
C GLY A 38 -6.79 -8.33 -1.15
N VAL A 39 -7.39 -7.35 -1.79
CA VAL A 39 -8.79 -6.97 -1.56
C VAL A 39 -9.75 -8.14 -1.83
N GLU A 40 -9.41 -9.05 -2.76
CA GLU A 40 -10.23 -10.21 -3.11
C GLU A 40 -10.30 -11.25 -1.98
N ALA A 41 -9.32 -11.27 -1.08
CA ALA A 41 -9.30 -12.19 0.05
C ALA A 41 -10.11 -11.70 1.27
N LEU A 42 -10.59 -10.45 1.25
CA LEU A 42 -11.49 -9.92 2.26
C LEU A 42 -12.86 -10.60 2.18
N SER A 43 -13.56 -10.67 3.31
CA SER A 43 -14.97 -11.07 3.33
C SER A 43 -15.82 -10.19 2.39
N HIS A 44 -16.94 -10.72 1.93
CA HIS A 44 -17.84 -9.99 1.03
C HIS A 44 -18.29 -8.66 1.65
N GLU A 45 -18.61 -8.68 2.94
CA GLU A 45 -19.04 -7.49 3.68
C GLU A 45 -17.96 -6.41 3.70
N LEU A 46 -16.70 -6.77 3.99
CA LEU A 46 -15.58 -5.82 3.98
C LEU A 46 -15.27 -5.28 2.58
N ARG A 47 -15.40 -6.11 1.53
CA ARG A 47 -15.26 -5.63 0.15
C ARG A 47 -16.33 -4.62 -0.22
N ASP A 48 -17.56 -4.83 0.24
CA ASP A 48 -18.65 -3.90 0.01
C ASP A 48 -18.44 -2.58 0.75
N LEU A 49 -18.01 -2.62 2.02
CA LEU A 49 -17.66 -1.43 2.80
C LEU A 49 -16.49 -0.67 2.16
N LEU A 50 -15.44 -1.37 1.74
CA LEU A 50 -14.32 -0.76 1.02
C LEU A 50 -14.76 -0.11 -0.30
N SER A 51 -15.67 -0.75 -1.04
CA SER A 51 -16.22 -0.20 -2.28
C SER A 51 -17.08 1.04 -2.02
N GLN A 52 -17.80 1.09 -0.92
CA GLN A 52 -18.55 2.28 -0.50
C GLN A 52 -17.61 3.41 -0.10
N GLU A 53 -16.54 3.11 0.65
CA GLU A 53 -15.51 4.08 1.00
C GLU A 53 -14.88 4.70 -0.25
N MET A 54 -14.47 3.87 -1.23
CA MET A 54 -13.87 4.36 -2.49
C MET A 54 -14.82 5.31 -3.25
N ARG A 55 -16.11 5.01 -3.31
CA ARG A 55 -17.10 5.92 -3.94
C ARG A 55 -17.26 7.23 -3.18
N ALA A 56 -17.23 7.17 -1.84
CA ALA A 56 -17.32 8.37 -1.02
C ALA A 56 -16.08 9.26 -1.16
N LEU A 57 -14.89 8.64 -1.21
CA LEU A 57 -13.62 9.35 -1.47
C LEU A 57 -13.61 9.99 -2.86
N GLU A 58 -14.04 9.27 -3.89
CA GLU A 58 -14.17 9.80 -5.26
C GLU A 58 -15.08 11.02 -5.28
N GLY A 59 -16.27 10.91 -4.69
CA GLY A 59 -17.23 12.03 -4.59
C GLY A 59 -16.64 13.24 -3.85
N GLY A 60 -15.90 13.00 -2.76
CA GLY A 60 -15.18 14.04 -2.04
C GLY A 60 -14.13 14.73 -2.91
N MET A 61 -13.27 13.97 -3.58
CA MET A 61 -12.25 14.51 -4.48
C MET A 61 -12.86 15.32 -5.62
N MET A 62 -13.94 14.84 -6.23
CA MET A 62 -14.64 15.58 -7.29
C MET A 62 -15.25 16.90 -6.79
N SER A 63 -15.70 16.96 -5.55
CA SER A 63 -16.30 18.16 -4.96
C SER A 63 -15.28 19.25 -4.63
N ILE A 64 -14.00 18.92 -4.54
CA ILE A 64 -12.93 19.91 -4.30
C ILE A 64 -12.77 20.86 -5.48
N ILE A 65 -12.93 20.38 -6.73
CA ILE A 65 -12.71 21.20 -7.94
C ILE A 65 -13.62 22.43 -7.98
N PRO A 66 -14.97 22.32 -7.92
CA PRO A 66 -15.85 23.49 -7.93
C PRO A 66 -15.64 24.40 -6.71
N ALA A 67 -15.35 23.83 -5.53
CA ALA A 67 -15.05 24.62 -4.34
C ALA A 67 -13.74 25.42 -4.52
N TYR A 68 -12.72 24.82 -5.13
CA TYR A 68 -11.46 25.49 -5.43
C TYR A 68 -11.63 26.66 -6.41
N ILE A 69 -12.34 26.43 -7.51
CA ILE A 69 -12.59 27.45 -8.55
C ILE A 69 -13.37 28.64 -7.99
N SER A 70 -14.30 28.39 -7.06
CA SER A 70 -15.09 29.44 -6.40
C SER A 70 -14.39 30.10 -5.22
N GLY A 71 -13.20 29.62 -4.81
CA GLY A 71 -12.49 30.12 -3.62
C GLY A 71 -13.16 29.74 -2.29
N ASN A 72 -14.01 28.71 -2.30
CA ASN A 72 -14.72 28.23 -1.11
C ASN A 72 -13.80 27.34 -0.27
N TRP A 73 -12.84 27.95 0.40
CA TRP A 73 -11.82 27.25 1.19
C TRP A 73 -12.39 26.49 2.38
N ASP A 74 -13.47 26.99 2.98
CA ASP A 74 -14.13 26.34 4.12
C ASP A 74 -14.79 25.01 3.71
N GLU A 75 -15.35 24.96 2.50
CA GLU A 75 -15.88 23.72 1.93
C GLU A 75 -14.78 22.72 1.65
N ILE A 76 -13.65 23.15 1.06
CA ILE A 76 -12.47 22.28 0.86
C ILE A 76 -11.98 21.72 2.18
N ALA A 77 -11.87 22.57 3.21
CA ALA A 77 -11.46 22.11 4.55
C ALA A 77 -12.43 21.06 5.11
N THR A 78 -13.74 21.27 4.93
CA THR A 78 -14.77 20.33 5.37
C THR A 78 -14.66 18.98 4.65
N ILE A 79 -14.52 19.01 3.31
CA ILE A 79 -14.37 17.80 2.49
C ILE A 79 -13.09 17.05 2.89
N ALA A 80 -11.97 17.76 2.95
CA ALA A 80 -10.66 17.18 3.29
C ALA A 80 -10.66 16.55 4.70
N GLY A 81 -11.29 17.19 5.67
CA GLY A 81 -11.46 16.65 7.02
C GLY A 81 -12.30 15.35 7.05
N LYS A 82 -13.35 15.26 6.22
CA LYS A 82 -14.13 14.01 6.06
C LYS A 82 -13.26 12.91 5.46
N ILE A 83 -12.49 13.20 4.41
CA ILE A 83 -11.57 12.24 3.79
C ILE A 83 -10.51 11.79 4.82
N GLN A 84 -9.90 12.70 5.56
CA GLN A 84 -8.90 12.38 6.59
C GLN A 84 -9.44 11.40 7.64
N ASN A 85 -10.71 11.56 8.03
CA ASN A 85 -11.33 10.73 9.05
C ASN A 85 -12.00 9.47 8.48
N SER A 86 -11.86 9.19 7.20
CA SER A 86 -12.58 8.17 6.44
C SER A 86 -14.11 8.37 6.52
N TYR A 87 -14.81 8.07 5.46
CA TYR A 87 -16.27 8.20 5.46
C TYR A 87 -16.95 7.01 6.15
N ILE A 88 -16.38 5.82 6.03
CA ILE A 88 -17.01 4.56 6.42
C ILE A 88 -16.07 3.72 7.29
N LEU A 89 -14.87 3.42 6.81
CA LEU A 89 -14.01 2.39 7.40
C LEU A 89 -13.55 2.72 8.83
N LYS A 90 -13.34 3.98 9.18
CA LYS A 90 -12.99 4.36 10.56
C LYS A 90 -14.20 4.45 11.50
N GLN A 91 -15.41 4.55 10.96
CA GLN A 91 -16.60 4.86 11.75
C GLN A 91 -17.53 3.68 11.97
N GLN A 92 -17.47 2.65 11.11
CA GLN A 92 -18.47 1.58 11.05
C GLN A 92 -17.90 0.17 11.23
N LEU A 93 -16.57 0.00 11.29
CA LEU A 93 -15.99 -1.34 11.43
C LEU A 93 -16.04 -1.87 12.85
N THR A 94 -16.39 -3.16 12.98
CA THR A 94 -16.22 -3.90 14.23
C THR A 94 -14.76 -4.24 14.48
N GLU A 95 -14.42 -4.66 15.71
CA GLU A 95 -13.06 -5.09 16.05
C GLU A 95 -12.61 -6.30 15.22
N GLU A 96 -13.52 -7.23 14.94
CA GLU A 96 -13.28 -8.41 14.10
C GLU A 96 -12.95 -8.00 12.66
N GLN A 97 -13.70 -7.06 12.10
CA GLN A 97 -13.46 -6.52 10.75
C GLN A 97 -12.12 -5.78 10.64
N ILE A 98 -11.76 -5.01 11.67
CA ILE A 98 -10.44 -4.36 11.75
C ILE A 98 -9.32 -5.40 11.81
N LYS A 99 -9.50 -6.48 12.57
CA LYS A 99 -8.53 -7.58 12.65
C LYS A 99 -8.40 -8.29 11.30
N GLU A 100 -9.51 -8.54 10.62
CA GLU A 100 -9.51 -9.14 9.28
C GLU A 100 -8.73 -8.26 8.30
N LEU A 101 -9.05 -6.96 8.19
CA LEU A 101 -8.33 -6.01 7.34
C LEU A 101 -6.82 -6.07 7.56
N LYS A 102 -6.38 -6.00 8.81
CA LYS A 102 -4.95 -6.01 9.17
C LYS A 102 -4.26 -7.35 8.89
N SER A 103 -4.99 -8.45 8.88
CA SER A 103 -4.42 -9.78 8.64
C SER A 103 -4.40 -10.17 7.16
N VAL A 104 -5.29 -9.58 6.37
CA VAL A 104 -5.50 -9.94 4.95
C VAL A 104 -4.81 -8.96 4.00
N LEU A 105 -4.87 -7.66 4.31
CA LEU A 105 -4.30 -6.65 3.42
C LEU A 105 -2.78 -6.54 3.56
N PRO A 106 -2.04 -6.39 2.46
CA PRO A 106 -0.59 -6.16 2.49
C PRO A 106 -0.23 -4.91 3.29
N ILE A 107 0.93 -4.92 3.92
CA ILE A 107 1.43 -3.77 4.68
C ILE A 107 1.56 -2.52 3.80
N GLU A 108 1.90 -2.70 2.52
CA GLU A 108 2.00 -1.64 1.53
C GLU A 108 0.64 -1.00 1.21
N PHE A 109 -0.44 -1.80 1.22
CA PHE A 109 -1.80 -1.28 1.08
C PHE A 109 -2.13 -0.35 2.26
N ILE A 110 -1.90 -0.83 3.48
CA ILE A 110 -2.15 -0.05 4.70
C ILE A 110 -1.32 1.23 4.72
N ALA A 111 -0.05 1.16 4.31
CA ALA A 111 0.82 2.34 4.25
C ALA A 111 0.33 3.38 3.22
N LYS A 112 -0.13 2.95 2.04
CA LYS A 112 -0.70 3.86 1.02
C LYS A 112 -2.01 4.49 1.49
N ASP A 113 -2.88 3.72 2.13
CA ASP A 113 -4.12 4.20 2.73
C ASP A 113 -3.85 5.28 3.78
N GLN A 114 -2.95 5.00 4.72
CA GLN A 114 -2.55 5.97 5.74
C GLN A 114 -1.96 7.26 5.16
N ASN A 115 -1.12 7.13 4.12
CA ASN A 115 -0.55 8.29 3.44
C ASN A 115 -1.62 9.15 2.76
N PHE A 116 -2.61 8.54 2.10
CA PHE A 116 -3.72 9.25 1.48
C PHE A 116 -4.52 10.07 2.51
N HIS A 117 -4.85 9.47 3.64
CA HIS A 117 -5.56 10.16 4.73
C HIS A 117 -4.70 11.24 5.39
N TYR A 118 -3.38 11.06 5.49
CA TYR A 118 -2.45 12.10 5.93
C TYR A 118 -2.45 13.30 4.97
N LEU A 119 -2.36 13.06 3.66
CA LEU A 119 -2.42 14.13 2.65
C LEU A 119 -3.73 14.90 2.72
N ALA A 120 -4.85 14.23 2.98
CA ALA A 120 -6.13 14.89 3.20
C ALA A 120 -6.11 15.84 4.42
N GLY A 121 -5.45 15.43 5.51
CA GLY A 121 -5.24 16.31 6.67
C GLY A 121 -4.39 17.54 6.34
N MET A 122 -3.37 17.37 5.50
CA MET A 122 -2.55 18.50 5.02
C MET A 122 -3.33 19.42 4.10
N LEU A 123 -4.23 18.86 3.26
CA LEU A 123 -5.16 19.65 2.43
C LEU A 123 -6.12 20.44 3.29
N GLU A 124 -6.71 19.83 4.33
CA GLU A 124 -7.57 20.51 5.30
C GLU A 124 -6.84 21.71 5.94
N HIS A 125 -5.61 21.48 6.41
CA HIS A 125 -4.80 22.55 7.01
C HIS A 125 -4.50 23.67 6.02
N ALA A 126 -4.14 23.35 4.76
CA ALA A 126 -3.90 24.34 3.72
C ALA A 126 -5.15 25.18 3.42
N ALA A 127 -6.31 24.54 3.37
CA ALA A 127 -7.60 25.19 3.11
C ALA A 127 -8.01 26.12 4.27
N LYS A 128 -7.91 25.67 5.51
CA LYS A 128 -8.14 26.53 6.70
C LYS A 128 -7.26 27.77 6.73
N ASN A 129 -6.04 27.67 6.20
CA ASN A 129 -5.11 28.78 6.11
C ASN A 129 -5.21 29.56 4.77
N LYS A 130 -6.16 29.22 3.91
CA LYS A 130 -6.42 29.87 2.62
C LYS A 130 -5.19 29.91 1.70
N LYS A 131 -4.38 28.86 1.73
CA LYS A 131 -3.14 28.73 0.95
C LYS A 131 -3.44 27.99 -0.36
N SER A 132 -3.92 28.72 -1.38
CA SER A 132 -4.37 28.14 -2.66
C SER A 132 -3.33 27.27 -3.34
N GLU A 133 -2.04 27.67 -3.32
CA GLU A 133 -0.95 26.89 -3.91
C GLU A 133 -0.76 25.54 -3.20
N LEU A 134 -0.84 25.52 -1.86
CA LEU A 134 -0.74 24.29 -1.08
C LEU A 134 -1.99 23.43 -1.23
N ILE A 135 -3.17 24.03 -1.38
CA ILE A 135 -4.40 23.29 -1.68
C ILE A 135 -4.24 22.53 -3.01
N ASN A 136 -3.77 23.23 -4.06
CA ASN A 136 -3.54 22.61 -5.36
C ASN A 136 -2.47 21.51 -5.29
N PHE A 137 -1.37 21.74 -4.56
CA PHE A 137 -0.31 20.76 -4.34
C PHE A 137 -0.86 19.48 -3.68
N TYR A 138 -1.53 19.59 -2.53
CA TYR A 138 -2.04 18.42 -1.83
C TYR A 138 -3.16 17.70 -2.58
N PHE A 139 -3.99 18.42 -3.32
CA PHE A 139 -4.98 17.81 -4.19
C PHE A 139 -4.34 16.97 -5.30
N ALA A 140 -3.25 17.46 -5.92
CA ALA A 140 -2.49 16.71 -6.91
C ALA A 140 -1.83 15.45 -6.29
N GLU A 141 -1.20 15.58 -5.12
CA GLU A 141 -0.60 14.45 -4.39
C GLU A 141 -1.65 13.38 -4.02
N MET A 142 -2.83 13.80 -3.59
CA MET A 142 -3.94 12.87 -3.31
C MET A 142 -4.41 12.16 -4.58
N SER A 143 -4.50 12.86 -5.71
CA SER A 143 -4.86 12.27 -7.00
C SER A 143 -3.84 11.23 -7.45
N GLU A 144 -2.55 11.54 -7.32
CA GLU A 144 -1.47 10.59 -7.60
C GLU A 144 -1.47 9.39 -6.66
N SER A 145 -1.81 9.60 -5.39
CA SER A 145 -1.98 8.53 -4.41
C SER A 145 -3.08 7.54 -4.82
N CYS A 146 -4.21 8.02 -5.38
CA CYS A 146 -5.26 7.15 -5.94
C CYS A 146 -4.71 6.29 -7.09
N VAL A 147 -4.00 6.89 -8.05
CA VAL A 147 -3.39 6.17 -9.18
C VAL A 147 -2.38 5.14 -8.69
N SER A 148 -1.50 5.52 -7.77
CA SER A 148 -0.47 4.64 -7.20
C SER A 148 -1.06 3.44 -6.46
N CYS A 149 -2.15 3.64 -5.70
CA CYS A 149 -2.84 2.55 -5.01
C CYS A 149 -3.57 1.63 -6.01
N HIS A 150 -4.31 2.20 -6.97
CA HIS A 150 -5.06 1.44 -7.97
C HIS A 150 -4.17 0.64 -8.90
N SER A 151 -3.00 1.16 -9.28
CA SER A 151 -2.03 0.42 -10.10
C SER A 151 -1.40 -0.77 -9.36
N ALA A 152 -1.31 -0.70 -8.04
CA ALA A 152 -0.74 -1.79 -7.23
C ALA A 152 -1.78 -2.85 -6.83
N PHE A 153 -3.03 -2.45 -6.55
CA PHE A 153 -4.00 -3.31 -5.88
C PHE A 153 -5.36 -3.43 -6.57
N ALA A 154 -5.61 -2.70 -7.64
CA ALA A 154 -6.92 -2.65 -8.29
C ALA A 154 -6.86 -2.69 -9.83
N THR A 155 -5.81 -3.27 -10.41
CA THR A 155 -5.65 -3.36 -11.88
C THR A 155 -6.77 -4.15 -12.57
N HIS A 156 -7.42 -5.09 -11.85
CA HIS A 156 -8.62 -5.78 -12.33
C HIS A 156 -9.80 -4.85 -12.58
N LYS A 157 -9.91 -3.74 -11.83
CA LYS A 157 -10.92 -2.67 -12.04
C LYS A 157 -10.41 -1.56 -12.97
N PHE A 158 -9.10 -1.32 -12.97
CA PHE A 158 -8.44 -0.25 -13.72
C PHE A 158 -7.34 -0.82 -14.63
N PRO A 159 -7.69 -1.60 -15.68
CA PRO A 159 -6.71 -2.29 -16.52
C PRO A 159 -5.75 -1.35 -17.25
N ALA A 160 -6.12 -0.09 -17.46
CA ALA A 160 -5.24 0.92 -18.03
C ALA A 160 -4.03 1.26 -17.14
N LEU A 161 -4.09 0.96 -15.84
CA LEU A 161 -3.01 1.15 -14.88
C LEU A 161 -2.13 -0.09 -14.72
N ALA A 162 -2.48 -1.21 -15.35
CA ALA A 162 -1.65 -2.40 -15.32
C ALA A 162 -0.30 -2.14 -16.01
N PRO A 163 0.81 -2.72 -15.50
CA PRO A 163 2.09 -2.64 -16.18
C PRO A 163 1.96 -3.14 -17.62
N LYS A 164 2.41 -2.35 -18.59
CA LYS A 164 2.47 -2.82 -19.97
C LYS A 164 3.56 -3.89 -20.05
N GLU A 165 3.22 -5.08 -20.57
CA GLU A 165 4.20 -6.07 -20.92
C GLU A 165 5.21 -5.42 -21.88
N LYS A 166 6.49 -5.46 -21.53
CA LYS A 166 7.55 -5.07 -22.45
C LYS A 166 7.55 -6.11 -23.57
N ASN A 167 6.92 -5.79 -24.68
CA ASN A 167 7.11 -6.55 -25.90
C ASN A 167 8.59 -6.40 -26.28
N GLU A 168 9.41 -7.37 -25.90
CA GLU A 168 10.78 -7.54 -26.42
C GLU A 168 10.68 -8.03 -27.87
N HIS A 169 10.23 -7.15 -28.75
CA HIS A 169 10.50 -7.27 -30.16
C HIS A 169 11.51 -6.17 -30.51
N GLY A 170 12.79 -6.53 -30.25
CA GLY A 170 13.91 -5.80 -30.77
C GLY A 170 13.89 -5.83 -32.33
N HIS A 171 14.09 -4.69 -32.88
CA HIS A 171 14.63 -4.52 -34.24
C HIS A 171 16.11 -4.19 -34.14
#